data_a349b892d419ec466d9f6f8d24ee1068
#
_entry.id   a349b892d419ec466d9f6f8d24ee1068
#
_cell.length_a   1.000
_cell.length_b   1.000
_cell.length_c   1.000
_cell.angle_alpha   90.00
_cell.angle_beta   90.00
_cell.angle_gamma   90.00
#
_symmetry.space_group_name_H-M   'P 1'
#
loop_
_entity.id
_entity.type
_entity.pdbx_description
1 polymer ?
#
loop_
_entity_poly.entity_id
_entity_poly.type
_entity_poly.pdbx_seq_one_letter_code
_entity_poly.pdbx_strand_id
1 'polypeptide(L)'
;MPVKNIQRPRLHIDGEVCLADGHSSGDRPEYHRNDTELRLRVYPDYDIDGNWHAIGMVEAKKQFGDKHDKDDEKIRLDRYYLEGNIGLAKVDVGSFSSLMAEGNVYDSKFKGIRISAGNPVVYTMEYGEANDTDKAWNLTADYEQPTYGLGAGVYRFEGGYDRNDAITDGKQSIAMARAHQKMGNVDVGAMILYGKDRGKQGTGYVVSVSNGEEKSWEPRNRSWWLKYYYQPYETYYSHTMNGTADVMRRYGGFKGIGAGYSYTLSKDWLFNLEYYHLWDIDTNKQSNTIWGALTHYFKNYEN
;
A
#
# COMPACT_ATOMS: atom_id res chain seq x y z
N MET A 1 17.27 -47.01 -12.55
CA MET A 1 16.03 -46.28 -12.92
C MET A 1 16.42 -44.85 -13.21
N PRO A 2 16.14 -44.27 -14.38
CA PRO A 2 16.45 -42.89 -14.65
C PRO A 2 15.51 -42.01 -13.79
N VAL A 3 16.09 -41.14 -12.98
CA VAL A 3 15.37 -40.10 -12.25
C VAL A 3 14.69 -39.23 -13.31
N LYS A 4 13.36 -39.28 -13.40
CA LYS A 4 12.61 -38.33 -14.20
C LYS A 4 12.92 -36.92 -13.62
N ASN A 5 13.66 -36.12 -14.36
CA ASN A 5 13.77 -34.71 -14.12
C ASN A 5 12.37 -34.11 -14.33
N ILE A 6 11.62 -33.98 -13.26
CA ILE A 6 10.36 -33.22 -13.26
C ILE A 6 10.81 -31.77 -13.43
N GLN A 7 10.77 -31.25 -14.65
CA GLN A 7 10.93 -29.82 -14.88
C GLN A 7 9.76 -29.14 -14.14
N ARG A 8 10.08 -28.34 -13.13
CA ARG A 8 9.07 -27.49 -12.46
C ARG A 8 8.45 -26.58 -13.52
N PRO A 9 7.13 -26.37 -13.47
CA PRO A 9 6.52 -25.39 -14.38
C PRO A 9 7.20 -24.04 -14.15
N ARG A 10 7.66 -23.39 -15.23
CA ARG A 10 8.30 -22.09 -15.15
C ARG A 10 7.31 -20.94 -14.94
N LEU A 11 6.03 -21.19 -15.13
CA LEU A 11 4.96 -20.21 -14.96
C LEU A 11 4.07 -20.60 -13.78
N HIS A 12 3.98 -19.71 -12.80
CA HIS A 12 3.03 -19.76 -11.70
C HIS A 12 1.97 -18.68 -11.90
N ILE A 13 0.73 -18.99 -11.56
CA ILE A 13 -0.39 -18.06 -11.67
C ILE A 13 -1.19 -18.11 -10.37
N ASP A 14 -1.07 -17.07 -9.58
CA ASP A 14 -1.93 -16.83 -8.42
C ASP A 14 -2.93 -15.73 -8.72
N GLY A 15 -3.93 -15.55 -7.89
CA GLY A 15 -4.86 -14.45 -8.06
C GLY A 15 -5.87 -14.32 -6.93
N GLU A 16 -6.74 -13.33 -7.09
CA GLU A 16 -7.81 -13.03 -6.14
C GLU A 16 -9.06 -12.53 -6.84
N VAL A 17 -10.22 -12.84 -6.23
CA VAL A 17 -11.49 -12.19 -6.51
C VAL A 17 -11.93 -11.47 -5.25
N CYS A 18 -12.21 -10.18 -5.32
CA CYS A 18 -12.58 -9.35 -4.20
C CYS A 18 -13.89 -8.62 -4.50
N LEU A 19 -14.87 -8.78 -3.62
CA LEU A 19 -16.06 -7.91 -3.55
C LEU A 19 -15.85 -6.96 -2.38
N ALA A 20 -15.85 -5.66 -2.66
CA ALA A 20 -15.68 -4.63 -1.64
C ALA A 20 -16.79 -3.60 -1.73
N ASP A 21 -17.12 -3.03 -0.57
CA ASP A 21 -18.08 -1.95 -0.42
C ASP A 21 -17.56 -0.92 0.57
N GLY A 22 -17.63 0.36 0.17
CA GLY A 22 -17.19 1.48 0.97
C GLY A 22 -18.24 2.58 1.01
N HIS A 23 -18.54 3.05 2.22
CA HIS A 23 -19.45 4.16 2.43
C HIS A 23 -18.75 5.26 3.23
N SER A 24 -18.77 6.47 2.70
CA SER A 24 -18.21 7.66 3.36
C SER A 24 -19.26 8.74 3.50
N SER A 25 -19.21 9.44 4.64
CA SER A 25 -20.07 10.57 4.98
C SER A 25 -19.27 11.63 5.75
N GLY A 26 -19.75 12.88 5.78
CA GLY A 26 -19.06 13.93 6.52
C GLY A 26 -19.64 15.33 6.31
N ASP A 27 -18.90 16.32 6.76
CA ASP A 27 -19.33 17.73 6.81
C ASP A 27 -19.34 18.42 5.44
N ARG A 28 -18.82 17.79 4.39
CA ARG A 28 -18.77 18.32 3.02
C ARG A 28 -19.45 17.38 2.04
N PRO A 29 -20.13 17.90 1.00
CA PRO A 29 -20.74 17.07 -0.04
C PRO A 29 -19.78 16.11 -0.71
N GLU A 30 -18.53 16.49 -0.93
CA GLU A 30 -17.47 15.69 -1.53
C GLU A 30 -16.98 14.55 -0.64
N TYR A 31 -17.31 14.54 0.66
CA TYR A 31 -17.02 13.44 1.58
C TYR A 31 -18.07 12.32 1.51
N HIS A 32 -19.21 12.56 0.83
CA HIS A 32 -20.24 11.55 0.63
C HIS A 32 -19.94 10.73 -0.60
N ARG A 33 -19.49 9.49 -0.39
CA ARG A 33 -19.17 8.54 -1.46
C ARG A 33 -19.68 7.15 -1.10
N ASN A 34 -20.10 6.43 -2.13
CA ASN A 34 -20.42 5.02 -2.07
C ASN A 34 -19.67 4.35 -3.20
N ASP A 35 -18.81 3.41 -2.87
CA ASP A 35 -18.01 2.66 -3.83
C ASP A 35 -18.18 1.17 -3.58
N THR A 36 -19.00 0.52 -4.40
CA THR A 36 -19.09 -0.94 -4.43
C THR A 36 -18.31 -1.42 -5.66
N GLU A 37 -17.40 -2.37 -5.46
CA GLU A 37 -16.57 -2.88 -6.55
C GLU A 37 -16.43 -4.40 -6.53
N LEU A 38 -16.39 -4.98 -7.71
CA LEU A 38 -15.90 -6.34 -7.94
C LEU A 38 -14.56 -6.24 -8.67
N ARG A 39 -13.54 -6.90 -8.11
CA ARG A 39 -12.18 -6.87 -8.63
C ARG A 39 -11.65 -8.30 -8.78
N LEU A 40 -11.06 -8.58 -9.94
CA LEU A 40 -10.27 -9.77 -10.21
C LEU A 40 -8.83 -9.34 -10.46
N ARG A 41 -7.89 -9.96 -9.78
CA ARG A 41 -6.45 -9.84 -10.05
C ARG A 41 -5.84 -11.19 -10.33
N VAL A 42 -4.95 -11.21 -11.31
CA VAL A 42 -4.16 -12.39 -11.68
C VAL A 42 -2.69 -12.00 -11.65
N TYR A 43 -1.88 -12.82 -11.00
CA TYR A 43 -0.46 -12.59 -10.75
C TYR A 43 0.38 -13.67 -11.46
N PRO A 44 0.70 -13.50 -12.76
CA PRO A 44 1.64 -14.37 -13.43
C PRO A 44 3.07 -14.10 -12.93
N ASP A 45 3.78 -15.17 -12.59
CA ASP A 45 5.21 -15.19 -12.24
C ASP A 45 5.91 -16.23 -13.12
N TYR A 46 6.82 -15.78 -13.99
CA TYR A 46 7.60 -16.63 -14.87
C TYR A 46 9.05 -16.70 -14.40
N ASP A 47 9.49 -17.89 -13.98
CA ASP A 47 10.88 -18.17 -13.65
C ASP A 47 11.72 -18.21 -14.94
N ILE A 48 12.64 -17.26 -15.09
CA ILE A 48 13.51 -17.12 -16.26
C ILE A 48 14.69 -18.12 -16.16
N ASP A 49 15.38 -18.15 -15.00
CA ASP A 49 16.63 -18.92 -14.83
C ASP A 49 16.87 -19.42 -13.39
N GLY A 50 15.86 -19.35 -12.52
CA GLY A 50 15.94 -19.71 -11.10
C GLY A 50 16.44 -18.58 -10.18
N ASN A 51 16.94 -17.48 -10.75
CA ASN A 51 17.31 -16.26 -10.03
C ASN A 51 16.45 -15.06 -10.44
N TRP A 52 16.11 -14.97 -11.72
CA TRP A 52 15.32 -13.89 -12.27
C TRP A 52 13.90 -14.34 -12.59
N HIS A 53 12.93 -13.53 -12.21
CA HIS A 53 11.51 -13.72 -12.43
C HIS A 53 10.94 -12.56 -13.23
N ALA A 54 10.04 -12.85 -14.16
CA ALA A 54 9.20 -11.85 -14.79
C ALA A 54 7.81 -11.91 -14.13
N ILE A 55 7.47 -10.85 -13.41
CA ILE A 55 6.26 -10.77 -12.60
C ILE A 55 5.29 -9.78 -13.22
N GLY A 56 4.01 -10.15 -13.25
CA GLY A 56 2.92 -9.31 -13.73
C GLY A 56 1.76 -9.24 -12.75
N MET A 57 0.90 -8.23 -12.94
CA MET A 57 -0.44 -8.17 -12.37
C MET A 57 -1.42 -7.64 -13.40
N VAL A 58 -2.39 -8.47 -13.76
CA VAL A 58 -3.54 -8.06 -14.57
C VAL A 58 -4.73 -7.84 -13.64
N GLU A 59 -5.33 -6.66 -13.70
CA GLU A 59 -6.51 -6.32 -12.92
C GLU A 59 -7.70 -6.09 -13.84
N ALA A 60 -8.82 -6.77 -13.54
CA ALA A 60 -10.13 -6.45 -14.06
C ALA A 60 -10.99 -5.91 -12.91
N LYS A 61 -11.57 -4.72 -13.08
CA LYS A 61 -12.34 -4.03 -12.06
C LYS A 61 -13.65 -3.52 -12.64
N LYS A 62 -14.73 -3.74 -11.90
CA LYS A 62 -16.04 -3.16 -12.19
C LYS A 62 -16.55 -2.45 -10.94
N GLN A 63 -16.90 -1.19 -11.07
CA GLN A 63 -17.57 -0.41 -10.03
C GLN A 63 -19.08 -0.42 -10.27
N PHE A 64 -19.85 -0.44 -9.16
CA PHE A 64 -21.30 -0.40 -9.16
C PHE A 64 -21.73 0.85 -8.41
N GLY A 65 -22.78 1.54 -8.87
CA GLY A 65 -23.35 2.71 -8.19
C GLY A 65 -23.88 3.75 -9.14
N ASP A 66 -24.66 4.70 -8.62
CA ASP A 66 -25.47 5.66 -9.38
C ASP A 66 -24.68 6.75 -10.11
N LYS A 67 -23.37 6.87 -9.88
CA LYS A 67 -22.53 7.94 -10.43
C LYS A 67 -21.49 7.47 -11.45
N HIS A 68 -21.44 6.18 -11.72
CA HIS A 68 -20.47 5.64 -12.66
C HIS A 68 -21.09 5.44 -14.04
N ASP A 69 -20.48 6.08 -15.05
CA ASP A 69 -20.82 5.87 -16.45
C ASP A 69 -20.63 4.39 -16.83
N LYS A 70 -21.44 3.93 -17.81
CA LYS A 70 -21.48 2.54 -18.26
C LYS A 70 -20.16 1.95 -18.77
N ASP A 71 -19.09 2.74 -18.83
CA ASP A 71 -17.75 2.37 -19.32
C ASP A 71 -16.72 2.07 -18.23
N ASP A 72 -17.13 1.85 -16.98
CA ASP A 72 -16.21 1.62 -15.84
C ASP A 72 -15.68 0.18 -15.73
N GLU A 73 -15.83 -0.62 -16.77
CA GLU A 73 -15.14 -1.92 -16.89
C GLU A 73 -13.73 -1.69 -17.44
N LYS A 74 -12.71 -1.86 -16.57
CA LYS A 74 -11.31 -1.69 -16.97
C LYS A 74 -10.54 -2.98 -16.75
N ILE A 75 -9.89 -3.44 -17.82
CA ILE A 75 -8.85 -4.47 -17.73
C ILE A 75 -7.53 -3.78 -18.00
N ARG A 76 -6.59 -3.92 -17.08
CA ARG A 76 -5.29 -3.27 -17.21
C ARG A 76 -4.15 -4.17 -16.73
N LEU A 77 -3.01 -4.07 -17.40
CA LEU A 77 -1.74 -4.55 -16.89
C LEU A 77 -1.22 -3.50 -15.91
N ASP A 78 -1.40 -3.76 -14.61
CA ASP A 78 -1.10 -2.78 -13.58
C ASP A 78 0.36 -2.83 -13.14
N ARG A 79 0.94 -4.03 -13.04
CA ARG A 79 2.34 -4.24 -12.69
C ARG A 79 3.01 -5.17 -13.70
N TYR A 80 4.28 -4.88 -14.01
CA TYR A 80 5.13 -5.70 -14.86
C TYR A 80 6.59 -5.34 -14.59
N TYR A 81 7.33 -6.26 -14.03
CA TYR A 81 8.71 -6.02 -13.64
C TYR A 81 9.53 -7.31 -13.62
N LEU A 82 10.84 -7.15 -13.65
CA LEU A 82 11.81 -8.21 -13.39
C LEU A 82 12.24 -8.11 -11.94
N GLU A 83 12.25 -9.25 -11.25
CA GLU A 83 12.77 -9.41 -9.90
C GLU A 83 13.90 -10.43 -9.91
N GLY A 84 15.01 -10.13 -9.22
CA GLY A 84 16.12 -11.06 -9.10
C GLY A 84 17.19 -10.56 -8.16
N ASN A 85 18.32 -11.28 -8.11
CA ASN A 85 19.43 -10.92 -7.26
C ASN A 85 20.69 -10.62 -8.07
N ILE A 86 21.42 -9.58 -7.68
CA ILE A 86 22.78 -9.25 -8.15
C ILE A 86 23.69 -9.30 -6.92
N GLY A 87 24.43 -10.39 -6.78
CA GLY A 87 25.21 -10.66 -5.57
C GLY A 87 24.30 -10.81 -4.36
N LEU A 88 24.46 -9.93 -3.36
CA LEU A 88 23.63 -9.91 -2.15
C LEU A 88 22.46 -8.91 -2.22
N ALA A 89 22.32 -8.19 -3.31
CA ALA A 89 21.26 -7.20 -3.48
C ALA A 89 20.08 -7.83 -4.24
N LYS A 90 18.87 -7.65 -3.72
CA LYS A 90 17.60 -7.87 -4.43
C LYS A 90 17.34 -6.66 -5.32
N VAL A 91 16.94 -6.91 -6.57
CA VAL A 91 16.70 -5.86 -7.58
C VAL A 91 15.35 -6.09 -8.25
N ASP A 92 14.51 -5.06 -8.27
CA ASP A 92 13.28 -5.00 -9.06
C ASP A 92 13.43 -3.92 -10.14
N VAL A 93 13.05 -4.22 -11.39
CA VAL A 93 13.12 -3.27 -12.51
C VAL A 93 11.83 -3.33 -13.33
N GLY A 94 11.15 -2.21 -13.44
CA GLY A 94 9.91 -2.08 -14.19
C GLY A 94 8.82 -1.32 -13.44
N SER A 95 7.57 -1.78 -13.53
CA SER A 95 6.43 -1.21 -12.84
C SER A 95 6.00 -2.15 -11.70
N PHE A 96 6.31 -1.79 -10.47
CA PHE A 96 6.05 -2.57 -9.25
C PHE A 96 5.24 -1.77 -8.23
N SER A 97 4.79 -2.41 -7.15
CA SER A 97 4.16 -1.75 -6.02
C SER A 97 5.20 -1.17 -5.07
N SER A 98 5.02 0.08 -4.67
CA SER A 98 5.83 0.70 -3.63
C SER A 98 4.98 1.09 -2.44
N LEU A 99 5.42 0.68 -1.25
CA LEU A 99 4.79 0.95 0.04
C LEU A 99 5.79 1.73 0.92
N MET A 100 5.87 3.04 0.70
CA MET A 100 6.81 3.89 1.41
C MET A 100 6.28 4.28 2.79
N ALA A 101 7.12 4.09 3.82
CA ALA A 101 6.75 4.36 5.21
C ALA A 101 5.43 3.65 5.62
N GLU A 102 5.33 2.35 5.33
CA GLU A 102 4.13 1.53 5.61
C GLU A 102 2.85 2.10 4.99
N GLY A 103 2.95 2.72 3.79
CA GLY A 103 1.85 3.37 3.11
C GLY A 103 1.53 4.79 3.59
N ASN A 104 2.20 5.28 4.64
CA ASN A 104 1.94 6.63 5.19
C ASN A 104 2.55 7.76 4.35
N VAL A 105 3.49 7.46 3.46
CA VAL A 105 4.08 8.42 2.51
C VAL A 105 3.56 8.17 1.11
N TYR A 106 3.61 6.91 0.67
CA TYR A 106 3.16 6.50 -0.66
C TYR A 106 2.76 5.03 -0.65
N ASP A 107 1.62 4.72 -1.24
CA ASP A 107 1.12 3.37 -1.45
C ASP A 107 0.48 3.28 -2.83
N SER A 108 1.30 3.02 -3.84
CA SER A 108 0.81 2.85 -5.20
C SER A 108 1.89 2.25 -6.11
N LYS A 109 1.63 2.32 -7.42
CA LYS A 109 2.53 1.88 -8.47
C LYS A 109 3.74 2.81 -8.60
N PHE A 110 4.93 2.20 -8.74
CA PHE A 110 6.20 2.87 -8.99
C PHE A 110 6.84 2.28 -10.24
N LYS A 111 7.32 3.12 -11.13
CA LYS A 111 8.03 2.70 -12.34
C LYS A 111 9.49 3.08 -12.22
N GLY A 112 10.39 2.11 -12.26
CA GLY A 112 11.81 2.37 -12.12
C GLY A 112 12.59 1.17 -11.66
N ILE A 113 13.54 1.44 -10.77
CA ILE A 113 14.38 0.42 -10.15
C ILE A 113 14.28 0.50 -8.63
N ARG A 114 14.22 -0.67 -7.98
CA ARG A 114 14.39 -0.84 -6.54
C ARG A 114 15.60 -1.74 -6.30
N ILE A 115 16.43 -1.36 -5.35
CA ILE A 115 17.57 -2.15 -4.89
C ILE A 115 17.50 -2.24 -3.37
N SER A 116 17.53 -3.47 -2.84
CA SER A 116 17.53 -3.73 -1.40
C SER A 116 18.70 -4.61 -1.03
N ALA A 117 19.49 -4.20 -0.05
CA ALA A 117 20.67 -4.94 0.41
C ALA A 117 20.99 -4.64 1.87
N GLY A 118 21.69 -5.59 2.52
CA GLY A 118 22.21 -5.42 3.86
C GLY A 118 21.67 -6.45 4.86
N ASN A 119 22.40 -6.64 5.95
CA ASN A 119 22.05 -7.50 7.07
C ASN A 119 22.96 -7.12 8.26
N PRO A 120 22.47 -6.81 9.46
CA PRO A 120 21.06 -6.82 9.90
C PRO A 120 20.27 -5.55 9.52
N VAL A 121 20.91 -4.49 9.05
CA VAL A 121 20.23 -3.30 8.54
C VAL A 121 20.02 -3.48 7.05
N VAL A 122 18.76 -3.44 6.60
CA VAL A 122 18.41 -3.48 5.18
C VAL A 122 18.27 -2.06 4.66
N TYR A 123 19.06 -1.73 3.66
CA TYR A 123 18.96 -0.48 2.92
C TYR A 123 18.14 -0.72 1.66
N THR A 124 17.13 0.12 1.43
CA THR A 124 16.35 0.09 0.19
C THR A 124 16.42 1.44 -0.49
N MET A 125 16.69 1.44 -1.78
CA MET A 125 16.67 2.60 -2.66
C MET A 125 15.70 2.35 -3.81
N GLU A 126 14.82 3.31 -4.09
CA GLU A 126 14.02 3.35 -5.30
C GLU A 126 14.34 4.61 -6.08
N TYR A 127 14.36 4.50 -7.42
CA TYR A 127 14.57 5.62 -8.33
C TYR A 127 13.72 5.43 -9.60
N GLY A 128 12.92 6.44 -9.95
CA GLY A 128 12.04 6.38 -11.11
C GLY A 128 10.89 7.38 -11.01
N GLU A 129 9.67 6.92 -11.28
CA GLU A 129 8.44 7.69 -11.31
C GLU A 129 7.41 7.07 -10.34
N ALA A 130 6.88 7.86 -9.43
CA ALA A 130 5.65 7.54 -8.71
C ALA A 130 4.44 7.94 -9.57
N ASN A 131 3.22 7.61 -9.16
CA ASN A 131 2.03 8.05 -9.88
C ASN A 131 2.01 9.59 -9.98
N ASP A 132 1.75 10.10 -11.18
CA ASP A 132 1.60 11.53 -11.46
C ASP A 132 2.84 12.38 -11.12
N THR A 133 4.05 11.78 -11.04
CA THR A 133 5.31 12.51 -10.88
C THR A 133 6.17 12.39 -12.12
N ASP A 134 7.02 13.39 -12.35
CA ASP A 134 8.08 13.32 -13.36
C ASP A 134 9.26 12.49 -12.86
N LYS A 135 9.48 12.52 -11.53
CA LYS A 135 10.58 11.82 -10.88
C LYS A 135 10.30 11.60 -9.40
N ALA A 136 10.66 10.43 -8.92
CA ALA A 136 10.65 10.10 -7.50
C ALA A 136 11.86 9.26 -7.11
N TRP A 137 12.32 9.41 -5.87
CA TRP A 137 13.32 8.54 -5.28
C TRP A 137 13.16 8.46 -3.76
N ASN A 138 13.61 7.37 -3.20
CA ASN A 138 13.75 7.22 -1.75
C ASN A 138 15.03 6.48 -1.38
N LEU A 139 15.42 6.62 -0.13
CA LEU A 139 16.43 5.81 0.53
C LEU A 139 15.94 5.52 1.95
N THR A 140 15.87 4.25 2.32
CA THR A 140 15.49 3.81 3.66
C THR A 140 16.55 2.91 4.26
N ALA A 141 16.55 2.82 5.59
CA ALA A 141 17.33 1.90 6.38
C ALA A 141 16.41 1.31 7.45
N ASP A 142 16.25 0.01 7.45
CA ASP A 142 15.36 -0.73 8.33
C ASP A 142 16.13 -1.81 9.10
N TYR A 143 15.93 -1.84 10.41
CA TYR A 143 16.49 -2.82 11.31
C TYR A 143 15.37 -3.53 12.04
N GLU A 144 15.19 -4.82 11.77
CA GLU A 144 14.12 -5.63 12.31
C GLU A 144 14.68 -6.75 13.19
N GLN A 145 14.13 -6.87 14.39
CA GLN A 145 14.37 -7.95 15.35
C GLN A 145 13.04 -8.63 15.69
N PRO A 146 13.05 -9.85 16.25
CA PRO A 146 11.81 -10.56 16.59
C PRO A 146 10.86 -9.78 17.51
N THR A 147 11.38 -8.88 18.34
CA THR A 147 10.60 -8.14 19.34
C THR A 147 10.54 -6.64 19.14
N TYR A 148 11.32 -6.07 18.24
CA TYR A 148 11.29 -4.65 17.92
C TYR A 148 11.87 -4.36 16.55
N GLY A 149 11.50 -3.22 16.00
CA GLY A 149 12.07 -2.70 14.76
C GLY A 149 12.28 -1.21 14.81
N LEU A 150 13.26 -0.75 14.04
CA LEU A 150 13.62 0.65 13.85
C LEU A 150 13.76 0.92 12.36
N GLY A 151 13.31 2.07 11.92
CA GLY A 151 13.47 2.46 10.51
C GLY A 151 13.64 3.96 10.37
N ALA A 152 14.35 4.36 9.32
CA ALA A 152 14.48 5.73 8.90
C ALA A 152 14.49 5.83 7.39
N GLY A 153 13.99 6.93 6.84
CA GLY A 153 13.95 7.11 5.39
C GLY A 153 13.84 8.55 4.97
N VAL A 154 14.24 8.79 3.71
CA VAL A 154 14.05 10.04 3.01
C VAL A 154 13.41 9.77 1.66
N TYR A 155 12.44 10.60 1.29
CA TYR A 155 11.62 10.46 0.09
C TYR A 155 11.58 11.78 -0.65
N ARG A 156 11.59 11.72 -1.97
CA ARG A 156 11.52 12.90 -2.83
C ARG A 156 10.61 12.64 -4.01
N PHE A 157 9.72 13.59 -4.25
CA PHE A 157 8.81 13.62 -5.39
C PHE A 157 9.01 14.95 -6.12
N GLU A 158 9.12 14.91 -7.45
CA GLU A 158 9.28 16.07 -8.33
C GLU A 158 8.19 16.03 -9.40
N GLY A 159 7.56 17.17 -9.69
CA GLY A 159 6.35 17.22 -10.51
C GLY A 159 5.09 16.78 -9.75
N GLY A 160 4.04 16.44 -10.49
CA GLY A 160 2.78 15.93 -9.95
C GLY A 160 1.76 17.02 -9.65
N TYR A 161 0.79 16.71 -8.82
CA TYR A 161 -0.31 17.60 -8.47
C TYR A 161 -0.04 18.34 -7.16
N ASP A 162 -0.48 19.60 -7.10
CA ASP A 162 -0.52 20.37 -5.87
C ASP A 162 -1.83 20.14 -5.09
N ARG A 163 -2.02 20.88 -3.98
CA ARG A 163 -3.24 20.80 -3.16
C ARG A 163 -4.54 21.16 -3.91
N ASN A 164 -4.44 21.83 -5.06
CA ASN A 164 -5.57 22.25 -5.86
C ASN A 164 -5.77 21.36 -7.08
N ASP A 165 -5.18 20.17 -7.10
CA ASP A 165 -5.15 19.25 -8.24
C ASP A 165 -4.55 19.89 -9.52
N ALA A 166 -3.69 20.90 -9.39
CA ALA A 166 -2.99 21.51 -10.51
C ALA A 166 -1.64 20.85 -10.75
N ILE A 167 -1.33 20.54 -12.02
CA ILE A 167 -0.01 20.03 -12.41
C ILE A 167 1.05 21.09 -12.12
N THR A 168 2.18 20.66 -11.55
CA THR A 168 3.24 21.53 -11.09
C THR A 168 4.61 20.88 -11.27
N ASP A 169 5.63 21.69 -11.40
CA ASP A 169 7.04 21.30 -11.36
C ASP A 169 7.64 21.32 -9.93
N GLY A 170 6.78 21.47 -8.94
CA GLY A 170 7.15 21.57 -7.52
C GLY A 170 7.88 20.33 -7.02
N LYS A 171 8.50 20.47 -5.85
CA LYS A 171 9.28 19.43 -5.22
C LYS A 171 8.83 19.23 -3.79
N GLN A 172 8.50 17.97 -3.46
CA GLN A 172 8.20 17.56 -2.11
C GLN A 172 9.34 16.67 -1.58
N SER A 173 9.75 16.87 -0.33
CA SER A 173 10.75 16.05 0.36
C SER A 173 10.22 15.67 1.72
N ILE A 174 10.36 14.40 2.11
CA ILE A 174 9.85 13.87 3.38
C ILE A 174 10.98 13.09 4.03
N ALA A 175 11.20 13.31 5.32
CA ALA A 175 12.02 12.48 6.18
C ALA A 175 11.12 11.71 7.16
N MET A 176 11.48 10.48 7.49
CA MET A 176 10.73 9.60 8.37
C MET A 176 11.68 8.91 9.36
N ALA A 177 11.21 8.75 10.59
CA ALA A 177 11.75 7.80 11.55
C ALA A 177 10.61 7.00 12.17
N ARG A 178 10.80 5.69 12.35
CA ARG A 178 9.82 4.79 12.94
C ARG A 178 10.46 3.86 13.97
N ALA A 179 9.65 3.42 14.92
CA ALA A 179 9.99 2.35 15.84
C ALA A 179 8.74 1.55 16.17
N HIS A 180 8.90 0.26 16.41
CA HIS A 180 7.84 -0.59 16.94
C HIS A 180 8.38 -1.62 17.92
N GLN A 181 7.50 -2.10 18.80
CA GLN A 181 7.79 -3.08 19.83
C GLN A 181 6.71 -4.15 19.86
N LYS A 182 7.11 -5.42 19.71
CA LYS A 182 6.23 -6.58 19.83
C LYS A 182 6.22 -7.11 21.27
N MET A 183 5.03 -7.28 21.80
CA MET A 183 4.77 -7.84 23.14
C MET A 183 3.80 -9.02 22.99
N GLY A 184 4.32 -10.23 22.80
CA GLY A 184 3.54 -11.38 22.39
C GLY A 184 2.94 -11.16 20.99
N ASN A 185 1.61 -11.22 20.88
CA ASN A 185 0.90 -10.98 19.61
C ASN A 185 0.54 -9.50 19.37
N VAL A 186 0.82 -8.62 20.34
CA VAL A 186 0.55 -7.18 20.22
C VAL A 186 1.81 -6.47 19.72
N ASP A 187 1.64 -5.64 18.70
CA ASP A 187 2.68 -4.75 18.17
C ASP A 187 2.26 -3.29 18.40
N VAL A 188 3.12 -2.50 19.01
CA VAL A 188 2.91 -1.06 19.23
C VAL A 188 3.95 -0.30 18.47
N GLY A 189 3.52 0.60 17.59
CA GLY A 189 4.39 1.37 16.71
C GLY A 189 4.18 2.88 16.81
N ALA A 190 5.22 3.60 16.46
CA ALA A 190 5.19 5.04 16.30
C ALA A 190 6.08 5.46 15.13
N MET A 191 5.60 6.46 14.38
CA MET A 191 6.30 7.05 13.24
C MET A 191 6.20 8.56 13.33
N ILE A 192 7.31 9.25 13.06
CA ILE A 192 7.37 10.70 12.87
C ILE A 192 7.76 11.01 11.43
N LEU A 193 7.12 12.00 10.86
CA LEU A 193 7.31 12.45 9.49
C LEU A 193 7.58 13.95 9.47
N TYR A 194 8.57 14.39 8.73
CA TYR A 194 8.84 15.80 8.49
C TYR A 194 8.87 16.05 6.99
N GLY A 195 7.96 16.86 6.52
CA GLY A 195 7.79 17.15 5.10
C GLY A 195 8.02 18.61 4.75
N LYS A 196 8.54 18.83 3.53
CA LYS A 196 8.62 20.15 2.88
C LYS A 196 8.02 20.04 1.49
N ASP A 197 7.09 20.91 1.18
CA ASP A 197 6.44 21.02 -0.14
C ASP A 197 6.27 22.50 -0.51
N ARG A 198 6.85 22.93 -1.66
CA ARG A 198 6.69 24.27 -2.24
C ARG A 198 6.83 25.41 -1.22
N GLY A 199 7.84 25.34 -0.36
CA GLY A 199 8.11 26.36 0.66
C GLY A 199 7.30 26.25 1.95
N LYS A 200 6.34 25.33 2.03
CA LYS A 200 5.65 24.95 3.25
C LYS A 200 6.34 23.76 3.91
N GLN A 201 6.15 23.62 5.21
CA GLN A 201 6.70 22.50 5.98
C GLN A 201 5.69 22.02 7.01
N GLY A 202 5.71 20.74 7.31
CA GLY A 202 4.84 20.13 8.29
C GLY A 202 5.52 18.97 9.01
N THR A 203 5.12 18.73 10.25
CA THR A 203 5.51 17.56 11.02
C THR A 203 4.27 16.73 11.28
N GLY A 204 4.31 15.46 10.89
CA GLY A 204 3.26 14.48 11.11
C GLY A 204 3.72 13.35 12.02
N TYR A 205 2.76 12.59 12.53
CA TYR A 205 3.03 11.37 13.27
C TYR A 205 1.90 10.36 13.12
N VAL A 206 2.26 9.09 13.23
CA VAL A 206 1.32 7.97 13.25
C VAL A 206 1.68 7.11 14.45
N VAL A 207 0.67 6.76 15.26
CA VAL A 207 0.80 5.80 16.35
C VAL A 207 -0.09 4.61 16.03
N SER A 208 0.42 3.41 16.21
CA SER A 208 -0.30 2.18 15.87
C SER A 208 -0.26 1.15 16.99
N VAL A 209 -1.33 0.40 17.09
CA VAL A 209 -1.40 -0.83 17.89
C VAL A 209 -2.05 -1.89 17.02
N SER A 210 -1.46 -3.07 16.94
CA SER A 210 -2.04 -4.19 16.21
C SER A 210 -1.91 -5.49 17.00
N ASN A 211 -2.72 -6.47 16.64
CA ASN A 211 -2.66 -7.82 17.22
C ASN A 211 -2.88 -8.86 16.13
N GLY A 212 -1.97 -9.83 16.07
CA GLY A 212 -1.98 -10.88 15.07
C GLY A 212 -1.55 -10.40 13.69
N GLU A 213 -1.42 -11.35 12.79
CA GLU A 213 -1.12 -11.13 11.37
C GLU A 213 -2.27 -11.71 10.54
N GLU A 214 -2.59 -11.04 9.44
CA GLU A 214 -3.55 -11.56 8.48
C GLU A 214 -2.98 -12.77 7.75
N LYS A 215 -3.71 -13.89 7.80
CA LYS A 215 -3.30 -15.16 7.17
C LYS A 215 -4.49 -15.79 6.45
N SER A 216 -4.65 -15.55 5.18
CA SER A 216 -5.76 -16.08 4.38
C SER A 216 -5.80 -17.61 4.31
N TRP A 217 -4.65 -18.29 4.50
CA TRP A 217 -4.52 -19.75 4.46
C TRP A 217 -4.87 -20.46 5.75
N GLU A 218 -4.98 -19.73 6.89
CA GLU A 218 -5.25 -20.28 8.22
C GLU A 218 -6.70 -19.99 8.63
N PRO A 219 -7.62 -20.97 8.52
CA PRO A 219 -9.02 -20.77 8.89
C PRO A 219 -9.18 -20.31 10.34
N ARG A 220 -10.07 -19.35 10.58
CA ARG A 220 -10.35 -18.71 11.87
C ARG A 220 -9.24 -17.80 12.39
N ASN A 221 -8.19 -17.54 11.59
CA ASN A 221 -7.20 -16.51 11.92
C ASN A 221 -7.91 -15.16 12.08
N ARG A 222 -7.43 -14.37 13.01
CA ARG A 222 -7.94 -13.03 13.33
C ARG A 222 -6.80 -12.07 13.52
N SER A 223 -6.93 -10.91 12.96
CA SER A 223 -6.03 -9.79 13.24
C SER A 223 -6.83 -8.49 13.34
N TRP A 224 -6.28 -7.53 14.02
CA TRP A 224 -6.85 -6.18 14.09
C TRP A 224 -5.75 -5.14 14.26
N TRP A 225 -6.05 -3.92 13.85
CA TRP A 225 -5.19 -2.78 14.05
C TRP A 225 -5.99 -1.54 14.40
N LEU A 226 -5.35 -0.63 15.13
CA LEU A 226 -5.82 0.71 15.45
C LEU A 226 -4.68 1.68 15.18
N LYS A 227 -4.95 2.76 14.46
CA LYS A 227 -3.99 3.82 14.15
C LYS A 227 -4.57 5.18 14.48
N TYR A 228 -3.74 6.06 15.02
CA TYR A 228 -4.01 7.48 15.10
C TYR A 228 -3.06 8.21 14.16
N TYR A 229 -3.63 9.10 13.35
CA TYR A 229 -2.94 9.89 12.35
C TYR A 229 -2.95 11.37 12.71
N TYR A 230 -1.84 12.06 12.52
CA TYR A 230 -1.74 13.49 12.36
C TYR A 230 -0.77 13.73 11.19
N GLN A 231 -1.29 13.94 10.00
CA GLN A 231 -0.49 14.03 8.77
C GLN A 231 -0.84 15.31 7.99
N PRO A 232 -0.09 16.43 8.21
CA PRO A 232 -0.13 17.57 7.31
C PRO A 232 0.21 17.16 5.88
N TYR A 233 -0.34 17.86 4.91
CA TYR A 233 -0.18 17.57 3.48
C TYR A 233 1.29 17.39 3.05
N GLU A 234 2.21 18.11 3.65
CA GLU A 234 3.64 18.06 3.34
C GLU A 234 4.27 16.70 3.72
N THR A 235 3.62 15.88 4.56
CA THR A 235 4.18 14.64 5.12
C THR A 235 3.81 13.38 4.36
N TYR A 236 3.03 13.47 3.29
CA TYR A 236 2.69 12.33 2.42
C TYR A 236 2.49 12.81 0.97
N TYR A 237 2.75 11.93 0.03
CA TYR A 237 2.49 12.18 -1.39
C TYR A 237 1.17 11.53 -1.83
N SER A 238 1.00 10.26 -1.55
CA SER A 238 -0.23 9.51 -1.86
C SER A 238 -0.48 8.49 -0.76
N HIS A 239 -1.20 8.92 0.27
CA HIS A 239 -1.64 8.04 1.34
C HIS A 239 -2.87 7.27 0.87
N THR A 240 -2.81 5.95 0.89
CA THR A 240 -3.94 5.11 0.52
C THR A 240 -4.59 4.54 1.77
N MET A 241 -5.88 4.81 1.90
CA MET A 241 -6.79 4.15 2.84
C MET A 241 -7.85 3.43 2.03
N ASN A 242 -8.37 2.34 2.55
CA ASN A 242 -9.38 1.58 1.84
C ASN A 242 -10.71 2.34 1.73
N GLY A 243 -11.50 1.96 0.73
CA GLY A 243 -12.76 2.60 0.44
C GLY A 243 -12.58 4.06 0.04
N THR A 244 -13.31 4.95 0.70
CA THR A 244 -13.36 6.37 0.39
C THR A 244 -12.63 7.25 1.40
N ALA A 245 -11.84 6.67 2.30
CA ALA A 245 -11.08 7.41 3.31
C ALA A 245 -10.02 8.33 2.71
N ASP A 246 -9.52 8.00 1.52
CA ASP A 246 -8.55 8.79 0.75
C ASP A 246 -9.10 10.14 0.26
N VAL A 247 -10.40 10.43 0.42
CA VAL A 247 -10.98 11.75 0.10
C VAL A 247 -10.29 12.88 0.86
N MET A 248 -9.72 12.58 2.04
CA MET A 248 -8.99 13.56 2.84
C MET A 248 -7.68 14.00 2.20
N ARG A 249 -7.14 13.25 1.27
CA ARG A 249 -5.91 13.57 0.53
C ARG A 249 -5.94 14.95 -0.14
N ARG A 250 -7.12 15.41 -0.56
CA ARG A 250 -7.30 16.67 -1.31
C ARG A 250 -7.31 17.92 -0.45
N TYR A 251 -7.33 17.80 0.87
CA TYR A 251 -7.75 18.89 1.77
C TYR A 251 -6.69 19.38 2.74
N GLY A 252 -5.43 19.26 2.42
CA GLY A 252 -4.39 19.91 3.21
C GLY A 252 -3.85 19.08 4.36
N GLY A 253 -4.23 17.83 4.44
CA GLY A 253 -3.82 16.91 5.48
C GLY A 253 -4.98 16.46 6.35
N PHE A 254 -4.73 15.45 7.16
CA PHE A 254 -5.76 14.86 8.01
C PHE A 254 -5.22 14.46 9.38
N LYS A 255 -6.12 14.37 10.34
CA LYS A 255 -5.90 13.80 11.68
C LYS A 255 -7.08 12.91 12.04
N GLY A 256 -6.88 11.92 12.89
CA GLY A 256 -7.97 11.07 13.36
C GLY A 256 -7.57 9.63 13.54
N ILE A 257 -8.54 8.75 13.60
CA ILE A 257 -8.35 7.32 13.85
C ILE A 257 -8.75 6.48 12.65
N GLY A 258 -8.03 5.38 12.46
CA GLY A 258 -8.39 4.25 11.63
C GLY A 258 -8.34 2.97 12.43
N ALA A 259 -9.24 2.05 12.16
CA ALA A 259 -9.28 0.73 12.77
C ALA A 259 -9.60 -0.32 11.70
N GLY A 260 -8.99 -1.48 11.79
CA GLY A 260 -9.25 -2.59 10.90
C GLY A 260 -9.34 -3.91 11.62
N TYR A 261 -10.12 -4.82 11.05
CA TYR A 261 -10.29 -6.18 11.51
C TYR A 261 -10.31 -7.12 10.33
N SER A 262 -9.55 -8.22 10.43
CA SER A 262 -9.50 -9.28 9.42
C SER A 262 -9.89 -10.60 10.03
N TYR A 263 -10.65 -11.41 9.28
CA TYR A 263 -11.08 -12.74 9.68
C TYR A 263 -11.04 -13.71 8.51
N THR A 264 -10.29 -14.80 8.67
CA THR A 264 -10.25 -15.88 7.69
C THR A 264 -11.41 -16.83 7.91
N LEU A 265 -12.43 -16.72 7.07
CA LEU A 265 -13.67 -17.50 7.14
C LEU A 265 -13.42 -18.99 6.93
N SER A 266 -12.65 -19.30 5.91
CA SER A 266 -12.16 -20.62 5.56
C SER A 266 -10.84 -20.47 4.80
N LYS A 267 -10.15 -21.53 4.47
CA LYS A 267 -8.91 -21.45 3.69
C LYS A 267 -9.13 -20.61 2.43
N ASP A 268 -8.28 -19.62 2.25
CA ASP A 268 -8.26 -18.68 1.11
C ASP A 268 -9.49 -17.76 0.98
N TRP A 269 -10.38 -17.72 2.00
CA TRP A 269 -11.47 -16.76 2.10
C TRP A 269 -11.24 -15.81 3.26
N LEU A 270 -11.03 -14.54 2.94
CA LEU A 270 -10.72 -13.48 3.89
C LEU A 270 -11.82 -12.41 3.90
N PHE A 271 -12.26 -12.06 5.09
CA PHE A 271 -13.13 -10.90 5.33
C PHE A 271 -12.33 -9.81 6.01
N ASN A 272 -12.41 -8.59 5.47
CA ASN A 272 -11.82 -7.37 6.03
C ASN A 272 -12.92 -6.36 6.33
N LEU A 273 -12.76 -5.63 7.43
CA LEU A 273 -13.59 -4.51 7.82
C LEU A 273 -12.70 -3.38 8.32
N GLU A 274 -12.90 -2.17 7.81
CA GLU A 274 -12.17 -1.00 8.22
C GLU A 274 -13.11 0.15 8.54
N TYR A 275 -12.71 0.99 9.49
CA TYR A 275 -13.41 2.20 9.86
C TYR A 275 -12.41 3.33 10.02
N TYR A 276 -12.75 4.50 9.50
CA TYR A 276 -11.96 5.72 9.61
C TYR A 276 -12.84 6.87 10.10
N HIS A 277 -12.33 7.62 11.07
CA HIS A 277 -12.92 8.86 11.54
C HIS A 277 -11.85 9.93 11.50
N LEU A 278 -11.91 10.80 10.50
CA LEU A 278 -10.87 11.73 10.13
C LEU A 278 -11.38 13.16 10.11
N TRP A 279 -10.51 14.09 10.43
CA TRP A 279 -10.70 15.53 10.30
C TRP A 279 -9.66 16.11 9.35
N ASP A 280 -10.07 16.99 8.48
CA ASP A 280 -9.19 17.88 7.75
C ASP A 280 -8.49 18.83 8.73
N ILE A 281 -7.17 18.93 8.65
CA ILE A 281 -6.36 19.71 9.61
C ILE A 281 -6.64 21.21 9.47
N ASP A 282 -6.79 21.71 8.24
CA ASP A 282 -6.93 23.13 7.96
C ASP A 282 -8.33 23.66 8.28
N THR A 283 -9.36 22.87 8.01
CA THR A 283 -10.77 23.29 8.12
C THR A 283 -11.52 22.67 9.29
N ASN A 284 -10.92 21.66 9.92
CA ASN A 284 -11.51 20.85 10.99
C ASN A 284 -12.87 20.19 10.60
N LYS A 285 -13.10 19.98 9.31
CA LYS A 285 -14.25 19.25 8.79
C LYS A 285 -14.01 17.75 8.91
N GLN A 286 -15.03 17.02 9.30
CA GLN A 286 -14.92 15.58 9.56
C GLN A 286 -15.42 14.73 8.40
N SER A 287 -14.84 13.53 8.29
CA SER A 287 -15.28 12.45 7.41
C SER A 287 -15.27 11.12 8.17
N ASN A 288 -16.29 10.33 7.94
CA ASN A 288 -16.40 8.96 8.45
C ASN A 288 -16.47 8.02 7.27
N THR A 289 -15.68 6.96 7.31
CA THR A 289 -15.70 5.92 6.27
C THR A 289 -15.78 4.56 6.93
N ILE A 290 -16.68 3.72 6.44
CA ILE A 290 -16.70 2.29 6.70
C ILE A 290 -16.43 1.57 5.37
N TRP A 291 -15.56 0.58 5.39
CA TRP A 291 -15.21 -0.23 4.24
C TRP A 291 -15.18 -1.70 4.63
N GLY A 292 -15.73 -2.56 3.79
CA GLY A 292 -15.70 -4.00 3.97
C GLY A 292 -15.35 -4.71 2.70
N ALA A 293 -14.65 -5.85 2.79
CA ALA A 293 -14.32 -6.68 1.65
C ALA A 293 -14.40 -8.16 1.97
N LEU A 294 -14.82 -8.93 0.98
CA LEU A 294 -14.72 -10.38 0.96
C LEU A 294 -13.82 -10.79 -0.20
N THR A 295 -12.68 -11.39 0.11
CA THR A 295 -11.67 -11.80 -0.86
C THR A 295 -11.51 -13.31 -0.87
N HIS A 296 -11.52 -13.89 -2.06
CA HIS A 296 -11.13 -15.27 -2.29
C HIS A 296 -9.81 -15.29 -3.04
N TYR A 297 -8.78 -15.93 -2.45
CA TYR A 297 -7.49 -16.17 -3.08
C TYR A 297 -7.50 -17.51 -3.79
N PHE A 298 -6.96 -17.56 -4.99
CA PHE A 298 -6.70 -18.80 -5.70
C PHE A 298 -5.22 -18.89 -6.05
N LYS A 299 -4.67 -20.06 -5.86
CA LYS A 299 -3.26 -20.36 -6.13
C LYS A 299 -3.19 -21.49 -7.13
N ASN A 300 -2.16 -21.49 -7.94
CA ASN A 300 -1.85 -22.64 -8.79
C ASN A 300 -1.37 -23.76 -7.87
N TYR A 301 -2.31 -24.57 -7.38
CA TYR A 301 -1.94 -25.76 -6.62
C TYR A 301 -1.30 -26.75 -7.61
N GLU A 302 -0.03 -27.06 -7.41
CA GLU A 302 0.59 -28.21 -8.06
C GLU A 302 -0.22 -29.47 -7.64
N ASN A 303 -0.88 -30.12 -8.61
CA ASN A 303 -1.51 -31.43 -8.45
C ASN A 303 -0.46 -32.55 -8.38
#